data_5491de4625b9c7e2708565abf7086244
#
_entry.id   5491de4625b9c7e2708565abf7086244
#
_cell.length_a   1.000
_cell.length_b   1.000
_cell.length_c   1.000
_cell.angle_alpha   90.00
_cell.angle_beta   90.00
_cell.angle_gamma   90.00
#
_symmetry.space_group_name_H-M   'P 1'
#
loop_
_entity.id
_entity.type
_entity.pdbx_description
1 polymer ?
#
loop_
_entity_poly.entity_id
_entity_poly.type
_entity_poly.pdbx_seq_one_letter_code
_entity_poly.pdbx_strand_id
1 'polypeptide(L)'
;RRETRRTNDFKATIDIAEDGQYAILLDVGQKMARRHDLSIDGKNVINLINAWLPPTTSIIVDLKAGKHEFTAELERGDNPTICYRKVDDRTVFSSPVAECVDYTIFTGDADDIIASYRKVTGEVPLMPSWAFGYIHCRERFHSQEELLSTARRFREEQIPIDLIVQDWQYWGRYGWNAMRFDEEHYPDPAKMVSDLHDMDMKLMISVWSKMDPNSEVGRIAQEKGHFIPNTTWIDFFDEDASSFYWSNFRDRLLKPYGIDAWWQDATEPENDDLEGRKILKNTVPGELYRNVYPVMVSKTIFEGLAKDDPERRPMIFTRSGFSGVQRYGAVLWSGDVGNDWKTLRYQISSGLGFVATGLPWWTYDAGGFFRPYDQYSNEDYIERMIRWIQVGTFLPMMRVHGYMSNTEPWQYGPEAQRIITEQIRLRYRLLPYIYSEASRVTTEGYTLMRPLIFDFPDDTDALKQDNEYMFGQSLLVCPVTEKGVSQWRVYLPENEGGWYDFRTGRKYGNGWSEVPVTIEDIPVFAKAGSILPLGPVKQHAAEKSDEPLTINVYPGADACFNLFEDDGLSVDGSSSTIPFTWDDSSRTLTIGKRQGSFEGMEETRTFNIAVAGTEKSIRYDGRKVSVRF
;
A
#
# COMPACT_ATOMS: atom_id res chain seq x y z
N ARG A 1 17.15 14.65 -21.25
CA ARG A 1 17.28 16.13 -21.13
C ARG A 1 16.26 16.57 -20.07
N ARG A 2 16.73 17.01 -18.89
CA ARG A 2 15.88 17.81 -17.98
C ARG A 2 15.51 19.08 -18.76
N GLU A 3 14.29 19.19 -19.23
CA GLU A 3 13.74 20.50 -19.53
C GLU A 3 13.72 21.26 -18.22
N THR A 4 14.49 22.34 -18.14
CA THR A 4 14.34 23.34 -17.10
C THR A 4 12.95 23.92 -17.28
N ARG A 5 11.99 23.46 -16.49
CA ARG A 5 10.62 23.93 -16.55
C ARG A 5 10.63 25.41 -16.20
N ARG A 6 9.97 26.20 -17.02
CA ARG A 6 9.82 27.62 -16.77
C ARG A 6 8.80 27.78 -15.67
N THR A 7 9.20 28.45 -14.59
CA THR A 7 8.34 28.82 -13.47
C THR A 7 7.92 30.28 -13.61
N ASN A 8 6.84 30.62 -12.96
CA ASN A 8 6.38 31.99 -12.75
C ASN A 8 6.27 32.27 -11.26
N ASP A 9 6.58 33.48 -10.85
CA ASP A 9 6.38 33.99 -9.50
C ASP A 9 5.01 34.68 -9.40
N PHE A 10 4.24 34.26 -8.41
CA PHE A 10 2.95 34.85 -8.05
C PHE A 10 3.06 35.52 -6.69
N LYS A 11 2.38 36.65 -6.52
CA LYS A 11 2.34 37.38 -5.26
C LYS A 11 0.94 37.89 -4.95
N ALA A 12 0.57 37.78 -3.68
CA ALA A 12 -0.66 38.33 -3.14
C ALA A 12 -0.42 38.88 -1.73
N THR A 13 -1.18 39.90 -1.35
CA THR A 13 -1.21 40.39 0.02
C THR A 13 -2.59 40.10 0.60
N ILE A 14 -2.62 39.40 1.71
CA ILE A 14 -3.84 39.02 2.42
C ILE A 14 -3.85 39.71 3.77
N ASP A 15 -4.97 40.36 4.11
CA ASP A 15 -5.17 41.05 5.40
C ASP A 15 -5.90 40.09 6.37
N ILE A 16 -5.21 39.66 7.41
CA ILE A 16 -5.71 38.74 8.43
C ILE A 16 -6.34 39.55 9.55
N ALA A 17 -7.61 39.30 9.84
CA ALA A 17 -8.41 40.11 10.76
C ALA A 17 -8.01 39.92 12.24
N GLU A 18 -7.58 38.74 12.63
CA GLU A 18 -7.26 38.39 14.02
C GLU A 18 -6.20 37.30 14.12
N ASP A 19 -5.48 37.26 15.24
CA ASP A 19 -4.51 36.20 15.54
C ASP A 19 -5.17 34.83 15.56
N GLY A 20 -4.46 33.79 15.07
CA GLY A 20 -4.93 32.42 15.18
C GLY A 20 -4.31 31.46 14.16
N GLN A 21 -4.81 30.22 14.19
CA GLN A 21 -4.49 29.24 13.17
C GLN A 21 -5.39 29.41 11.95
N TYR A 22 -4.78 29.30 10.78
CA TYR A 22 -5.50 29.43 9.51
C TYR A 22 -5.21 28.23 8.61
N ALA A 23 -6.25 27.62 8.10
CA ALA A 23 -6.17 26.67 7.00
C ALA A 23 -6.01 27.45 5.70
N ILE A 24 -4.94 27.18 4.98
CA ILE A 24 -4.62 27.77 3.69
C ILE A 24 -4.73 26.69 2.63
N LEU A 25 -5.54 26.93 1.61
CA LEU A 25 -5.66 26.08 0.43
C LEU A 25 -5.04 26.81 -0.76
N LEU A 26 -4.03 26.20 -1.38
CA LEU A 26 -3.49 26.61 -2.66
C LEU A 26 -4.12 25.74 -3.76
N ASP A 27 -4.81 26.37 -4.70
CA ASP A 27 -5.29 25.75 -5.94
C ASP A 27 -4.48 26.35 -7.09
N VAL A 28 -3.78 25.53 -7.86
CA VAL A 28 -2.93 26.01 -8.96
C VAL A 28 -3.69 26.33 -10.25
N GLY A 29 -5.00 26.07 -10.32
CA GLY A 29 -5.87 26.40 -11.46
C GLY A 29 -5.70 25.48 -12.66
N GLN A 30 -5.17 24.27 -12.46
CA GLN A 30 -5.05 23.23 -13.47
C GLN A 30 -5.60 21.90 -12.92
N LYS A 31 -5.98 20.97 -13.78
CA LYS A 31 -6.48 19.64 -13.35
C LYS A 31 -5.41 18.82 -12.63
N MET A 32 -4.15 19.10 -12.89
CA MET A 32 -3.00 18.39 -12.33
C MET A 32 -1.81 19.33 -12.21
N ALA A 33 -1.10 19.25 -11.13
CA ALA A 33 0.08 20.04 -10.85
C ALA A 33 1.35 19.18 -10.82
N ARG A 34 2.49 19.83 -11.02
CA ARG A 34 3.82 19.22 -10.87
C ARG A 34 4.61 19.86 -9.74
N ARG A 35 4.19 21.03 -9.32
CA ARG A 35 4.80 21.80 -8.25
C ARG A 35 3.75 22.56 -7.47
N HIS A 36 3.82 22.44 -6.15
CA HIS A 36 3.17 23.34 -5.21
C HIS A 36 4.27 23.99 -4.37
N ASP A 37 4.40 25.28 -4.46
CA ASP A 37 5.33 26.07 -3.66
C ASP A 37 4.59 27.30 -3.14
N LEU A 38 4.62 27.50 -1.84
CA LEU A 38 4.00 28.65 -1.18
C LEU A 38 4.85 29.10 -0.02
N SER A 39 5.15 30.39 0.00
CA SER A 39 5.79 31.06 1.14
C SER A 39 4.88 32.15 1.69
N ILE A 40 4.88 32.33 3.00
CA ILE A 40 4.18 33.39 3.71
C ILE A 40 5.21 34.20 4.48
N ASP A 41 5.28 35.51 4.23
CA ASP A 41 6.26 36.43 4.81
C ASP A 41 7.72 35.94 4.64
N GLY A 42 8.02 35.36 3.50
CA GLY A 42 9.33 34.80 3.18
C GLY A 42 9.65 33.44 3.78
N LYS A 43 8.75 32.86 4.61
CA LYS A 43 8.89 31.50 5.13
C LYS A 43 8.17 30.52 4.21
N ASN A 44 8.90 29.55 3.65
CA ASN A 44 8.29 28.50 2.83
C ASN A 44 7.44 27.58 3.71
N VAL A 45 6.17 27.40 3.34
CA VAL A 45 5.18 26.60 4.08
C VAL A 45 4.67 25.40 3.28
N ILE A 46 4.69 25.49 1.94
CA ILE A 46 4.39 24.37 1.04
C ILE A 46 5.54 24.26 0.04
N ASN A 47 6.12 23.07 -0.11
CA ASN A 47 7.15 22.79 -1.11
C ASN A 47 7.04 21.34 -1.54
N LEU A 48 6.18 21.07 -2.51
CA LEU A 48 5.96 19.76 -3.09
C LEU A 48 6.33 19.81 -4.57
N ILE A 49 7.16 18.88 -5.01
CA ILE A 49 7.56 18.73 -6.41
C ILE A 49 7.32 17.26 -6.78
N ASN A 50 6.29 17.04 -7.59
CA ASN A 50 5.99 15.74 -8.14
C ASN A 50 5.39 15.89 -9.53
N ALA A 51 5.49 14.84 -10.36
CA ALA A 51 4.93 14.86 -11.71
C ALA A 51 3.38 14.82 -11.72
N TRP A 52 2.76 14.31 -10.67
CA TRP A 52 1.32 14.02 -10.62
C TRP A 52 0.70 14.46 -9.29
N LEU A 53 0.84 15.73 -8.94
CA LEU A 53 0.14 16.29 -7.79
C LEU A 53 -1.31 16.62 -8.16
N PRO A 54 -2.26 16.48 -7.22
CA PRO A 54 -3.60 17.02 -7.39
C PRO A 54 -3.53 18.56 -7.60
N PRO A 55 -4.60 19.20 -8.07
CA PRO A 55 -4.58 20.65 -8.31
C PRO A 55 -4.47 21.48 -7.04
N THR A 56 -4.79 20.90 -5.90
CA THR A 56 -4.87 21.60 -4.61
C THR A 56 -3.94 21.01 -3.55
N THR A 57 -3.42 21.88 -2.69
CA THR A 57 -2.69 21.52 -1.48
C THR A 57 -3.09 22.45 -0.34
N SER A 58 -3.20 21.93 0.87
CA SER A 58 -3.55 22.71 2.05
C SER A 58 -2.52 22.58 3.17
N ILE A 59 -2.48 23.62 4.01
CA ILE A 59 -1.67 23.64 5.23
C ILE A 59 -2.37 24.47 6.31
N ILE A 60 -2.10 24.14 7.57
CA ILE A 60 -2.48 24.97 8.71
C ILE A 60 -1.26 25.74 9.20
N VAL A 61 -1.40 27.06 9.36
CA VAL A 61 -0.33 27.97 9.79
C VAL A 61 -0.84 28.92 10.88
N ASP A 62 0.04 29.34 11.79
CA ASP A 62 -0.24 30.40 12.75
C ASP A 62 0.02 31.75 12.10
N LEU A 63 -0.99 32.61 12.02
CA LEU A 63 -0.89 33.98 11.52
C LEU A 63 -1.31 35.00 12.57
N LYS A 64 -0.67 36.17 12.53
CA LYS A 64 -1.04 37.34 13.33
C LYS A 64 -2.03 38.21 12.57
N ALA A 65 -2.78 39.06 13.28
CA ALA A 65 -3.58 40.08 12.65
C ALA A 65 -2.68 41.07 11.86
N GLY A 66 -3.10 41.39 10.65
CA GLY A 66 -2.38 42.32 9.76
C GLY A 66 -2.13 41.76 8.37
N LYS A 67 -1.32 42.47 7.61
CA LYS A 67 -1.03 42.13 6.21
C LYS A 67 0.11 41.13 6.13
N HIS A 68 -0.12 40.05 5.38
CA HIS A 68 0.85 39.00 5.08
C HIS A 68 1.12 38.91 3.59
N GLU A 69 2.38 38.79 3.21
CA GLU A 69 2.78 38.57 1.81
C GLU A 69 2.81 37.08 1.52
N PHE A 70 2.01 36.66 0.54
CA PHE A 70 1.98 35.29 0.00
C PHE A 70 2.74 35.28 -1.32
N THR A 71 3.73 34.42 -1.47
CA THR A 71 4.51 34.24 -2.70
C THR A 71 4.51 32.76 -3.07
N ALA A 72 4.35 32.48 -4.37
CA ALA A 72 4.35 31.12 -4.90
C ALA A 72 5.19 31.06 -6.17
N GLU A 73 6.11 30.09 -6.27
CA GLU A 73 6.83 29.76 -7.50
C GLU A 73 6.19 28.51 -8.12
N LEU A 74 5.41 28.69 -9.18
CA LEU A 74 4.61 27.63 -9.81
C LEU A 74 4.99 27.45 -11.27
N GLU A 75 4.44 26.45 -11.95
CA GLU A 75 4.74 26.23 -13.37
C GLU A 75 4.12 27.32 -14.26
N ARG A 76 4.73 27.50 -15.41
CA ARG A 76 4.21 28.42 -16.41
C ARG A 76 2.88 27.91 -16.95
N GLY A 77 1.84 28.72 -16.82
CA GLY A 77 0.47 28.36 -17.20
C GLY A 77 -0.45 28.12 -16.02
N ASP A 78 0.08 27.99 -14.80
CA ASP A 78 -0.73 27.97 -13.60
C ASP A 78 -1.47 29.29 -13.40
N ASN A 79 -2.64 29.22 -12.78
CA ASN A 79 -3.45 30.38 -12.42
C ASN A 79 -3.92 30.21 -10.96
N PRO A 80 -3.02 30.46 -9.99
CA PRO A 80 -3.28 30.06 -8.62
C PRO A 80 -4.36 30.91 -7.94
N THR A 81 -5.12 30.21 -7.10
CA THR A 81 -6.06 30.82 -6.14
C THR A 81 -5.66 30.39 -4.73
N ILE A 82 -5.71 31.31 -3.78
CA ILE A 82 -5.53 31.03 -2.36
C ILE A 82 -6.86 31.23 -1.66
N CYS A 83 -7.36 30.15 -1.05
CA CYS A 83 -8.47 30.22 -0.12
C CYS A 83 -7.93 30.07 1.30
N TYR A 84 -8.45 30.86 2.24
CA TYR A 84 -8.03 30.80 3.63
C TYR A 84 -9.21 30.90 4.58
N ARG A 85 -9.09 30.22 5.72
CA ARG A 85 -10.11 30.23 6.76
C ARG A 85 -9.45 30.06 8.12
N LYS A 86 -9.92 30.84 9.12
CA LYS A 86 -9.52 30.62 10.50
C LYS A 86 -10.00 29.23 10.95
N VAL A 87 -9.09 28.48 11.58
CA VAL A 87 -9.41 27.16 12.15
C VAL A 87 -10.28 27.39 13.38
N ASP A 88 -11.37 26.69 13.45
CA ASP A 88 -12.32 26.66 14.58
C ASP A 88 -12.79 25.20 14.81
N ASP A 89 -13.71 25.01 15.73
CA ASP A 89 -14.29 23.70 16.08
C ASP A 89 -15.39 23.21 15.12
N ARG A 90 -15.53 23.87 13.95
CA ARG A 90 -16.55 23.51 12.96
C ARG A 90 -15.95 22.72 11.80
N THR A 91 -16.65 21.68 11.42
CA THR A 91 -16.40 20.98 10.14
C THR A 91 -17.37 21.50 9.09
N VAL A 92 -16.85 21.86 7.91
CA VAL A 92 -17.65 22.38 6.79
C VAL A 92 -17.48 21.46 5.58
N PHE A 93 -18.61 20.96 5.10
CA PHE A 93 -18.70 20.23 3.85
C PHE A 93 -19.25 21.15 2.77
N SER A 94 -18.61 21.14 1.60
CA SER A 94 -19.04 21.94 0.46
C SER A 94 -18.89 21.13 -0.83
N SER A 95 -19.90 21.18 -1.67
CA SER A 95 -19.84 20.56 -3.00
C SER A 95 -20.53 21.48 -4.02
N PRO A 96 -19.89 21.79 -5.17
CA PRO A 96 -20.50 22.63 -6.21
C PRO A 96 -21.56 21.89 -7.03
N VAL A 97 -21.68 20.57 -6.90
CA VAL A 97 -22.53 19.72 -7.76
C VAL A 97 -23.61 18.95 -6.99
N ALA A 98 -23.64 19.03 -5.66
CA ALA A 98 -24.63 18.33 -4.83
C ALA A 98 -25.79 19.25 -4.45
N GLU A 99 -27.02 18.72 -4.46
CA GLU A 99 -28.24 19.40 -4.01
C GLU A 99 -28.45 19.26 -2.49
N CYS A 100 -27.90 18.21 -1.89
CA CYS A 100 -27.97 17.94 -0.45
C CYS A 100 -26.68 17.29 0.04
N VAL A 101 -26.52 17.25 1.38
CA VAL A 101 -25.46 16.53 2.07
C VAL A 101 -26.10 15.58 3.06
N ASP A 102 -25.92 14.27 2.81
CA ASP A 102 -26.25 13.20 3.73
C ASP A 102 -24.98 12.78 4.46
N TYR A 103 -25.08 12.61 5.77
CA TYR A 103 -23.92 12.22 6.58
C TYR A 103 -24.29 11.20 7.64
N THR A 104 -23.32 10.35 7.98
CA THR A 104 -23.40 9.39 9.08
C THR A 104 -22.27 9.68 10.06
N ILE A 105 -22.59 9.66 11.36
CA ILE A 105 -21.59 9.83 12.42
C ILE A 105 -21.36 8.47 13.07
N PHE A 106 -20.10 8.03 13.07
CA PHE A 106 -19.64 6.87 13.82
C PHE A 106 -18.97 7.34 15.11
N THR A 107 -19.19 6.62 16.21
CA THR A 107 -18.63 6.93 17.54
C THR A 107 -17.97 5.68 18.12
N GLY A 108 -16.97 5.86 18.96
CA GLY A 108 -16.17 4.79 19.55
C GLY A 108 -14.69 5.12 19.46
N ASP A 109 -13.83 4.14 19.70
CA ASP A 109 -12.41 4.25 19.38
C ASP A 109 -12.17 4.12 17.85
N ALA A 110 -10.92 4.18 17.44
CA ALA A 110 -10.57 4.16 16.02
C ALA A 110 -10.99 2.85 15.33
N ASP A 111 -10.82 1.71 16.01
CA ASP A 111 -11.19 0.41 15.46
C ASP A 111 -12.72 0.26 15.37
N ASP A 112 -13.48 0.71 16.37
CA ASP A 112 -14.95 0.74 16.33
C ASP A 112 -15.48 1.58 15.18
N ILE A 113 -14.89 2.77 14.96
CA ILE A 113 -15.27 3.70 13.88
C ILE A 113 -14.98 3.05 12.52
N ILE A 114 -13.79 2.50 12.30
CA ILE A 114 -13.40 1.85 11.04
C ILE A 114 -14.25 0.61 10.76
N ALA A 115 -14.46 -0.24 11.74
CA ALA A 115 -15.29 -1.43 11.61
C ALA A 115 -16.75 -1.05 11.27
N SER A 116 -17.30 -0.05 11.94
CA SER A 116 -18.66 0.47 11.68
C SER A 116 -18.77 1.08 10.27
N TYR A 117 -17.77 1.85 9.86
CA TYR A 117 -17.68 2.39 8.49
C TYR A 117 -17.66 1.28 7.43
N ARG A 118 -16.86 0.22 7.63
CA ARG A 118 -16.77 -0.90 6.69
C ARG A 118 -18.05 -1.72 6.63
N LYS A 119 -18.80 -1.86 7.74
CA LYS A 119 -20.15 -2.48 7.71
C LYS A 119 -21.12 -1.75 6.80
N VAL A 120 -21.04 -0.42 6.73
CA VAL A 120 -21.90 0.40 5.87
C VAL A 120 -21.40 0.44 4.42
N THR A 121 -20.09 0.60 4.21
CA THR A 121 -19.49 0.80 2.89
C THR A 121 -19.00 -0.48 2.22
N GLY A 122 -18.93 -1.58 2.94
CA GLY A 122 -18.53 -2.92 2.51
C GLY A 122 -17.31 -3.43 3.26
N GLU A 123 -17.40 -4.69 3.68
CA GLU A 123 -16.33 -5.41 4.37
C GLU A 123 -15.16 -5.71 3.41
N VAL A 124 -13.99 -5.93 3.97
CA VAL A 124 -12.75 -6.20 3.23
C VAL A 124 -12.59 -7.71 3.05
N PRO A 125 -12.53 -8.26 1.83
CA PRO A 125 -12.22 -9.67 1.64
C PRO A 125 -10.75 -9.96 1.98
N LEU A 126 -10.47 -11.15 2.52
CA LEU A 126 -9.09 -11.59 2.73
C LEU A 126 -8.45 -11.90 1.37
N MET A 127 -7.26 -11.35 1.15
CA MET A 127 -6.46 -11.62 -0.04
C MET A 127 -5.74 -12.97 0.07
N PRO A 128 -5.26 -13.54 -1.04
CA PRO A 128 -4.42 -14.73 -0.99
C PRO A 128 -3.13 -14.45 -0.20
N SER A 129 -2.62 -15.46 0.51
CA SER A 129 -1.46 -15.32 1.40
C SER A 129 -0.19 -14.83 0.68
N TRP A 130 0.01 -15.24 -0.57
CA TRP A 130 1.13 -14.79 -1.41
C TRP A 130 1.10 -13.30 -1.73
N ALA A 131 -0.05 -12.64 -1.65
CA ALA A 131 -0.15 -11.19 -1.85
C ALA A 131 0.61 -10.39 -0.78
N PHE A 132 0.85 -10.97 0.38
CA PHE A 132 1.61 -10.36 1.48
C PHE A 132 3.12 -10.60 1.41
N GLY A 133 3.62 -11.39 0.45
CA GLY A 133 5.03 -11.56 0.14
C GLY A 133 5.63 -10.37 -0.60
N TYR A 134 6.70 -10.62 -1.37
CA TYR A 134 7.37 -9.59 -2.16
C TYR A 134 6.83 -9.54 -3.59
N ILE A 135 6.52 -8.34 -4.07
CA ILE A 135 6.01 -8.04 -5.40
C ILE A 135 7.08 -7.30 -6.18
N HIS A 136 7.59 -7.93 -7.23
CA HIS A 136 8.58 -7.33 -8.11
C HIS A 136 7.94 -6.76 -9.38
N CYS A 137 8.12 -5.49 -9.60
CA CYS A 137 7.65 -4.77 -10.76
C CYS A 137 8.72 -3.81 -11.29
N ARG A 138 8.79 -3.66 -12.57
CA ARG A 138 9.49 -2.57 -13.27
C ARG A 138 8.69 -2.12 -14.49
N GLU A 139 8.84 -0.92 -14.89
CA GLU A 139 8.32 -0.44 -16.16
C GLU A 139 9.45 -0.57 -17.19
N ARG A 140 9.42 -1.57 -18.02
CA ARG A 140 8.65 -2.82 -18.08
C ARG A 140 9.56 -3.95 -18.61
N PHE A 141 9.10 -5.19 -18.54
CA PHE A 141 9.71 -6.28 -19.32
C PHE A 141 9.30 -6.15 -20.78
N HIS A 142 10.29 -6.28 -21.67
CA HIS A 142 10.08 -6.10 -23.12
C HIS A 142 9.77 -7.40 -23.86
N SER A 143 9.97 -8.54 -23.20
CA SER A 143 9.70 -9.86 -23.77
C SER A 143 9.43 -10.91 -22.71
N GLN A 144 8.80 -12.00 -23.13
CA GLN A 144 8.61 -13.22 -22.36
C GLN A 144 9.93 -13.75 -21.79
N GLU A 145 11.01 -13.80 -22.62
CA GLU A 145 12.31 -14.29 -22.19
C GLU A 145 12.96 -13.39 -21.13
N GLU A 146 12.85 -12.07 -21.27
CA GLU A 146 13.36 -11.14 -20.29
C GLU A 146 12.66 -11.31 -18.91
N LEU A 147 11.33 -11.48 -18.91
CA LEU A 147 10.56 -11.73 -17.70
C LEU A 147 10.95 -13.06 -17.06
N LEU A 148 10.99 -14.14 -17.84
CA LEU A 148 11.32 -15.48 -17.32
C LEU A 148 12.78 -15.58 -16.85
N SER A 149 13.74 -14.93 -17.54
CA SER A 149 15.13 -14.91 -17.10
C SER A 149 15.31 -14.16 -15.76
N THR A 150 14.57 -13.06 -15.59
CA THR A 150 14.53 -12.34 -14.31
C THR A 150 13.93 -13.21 -13.20
N ALA A 151 12.82 -13.89 -13.47
CA ALA A 151 12.19 -14.80 -12.51
C ALA A 151 13.13 -15.93 -12.08
N ARG A 152 13.81 -16.58 -13.05
CA ARG A 152 14.83 -17.62 -12.77
C ARG A 152 15.94 -17.08 -11.88
N ARG A 153 16.44 -15.87 -12.17
CA ARG A 153 17.51 -15.27 -11.38
C ARG A 153 17.12 -14.99 -9.93
N PHE A 154 15.88 -14.59 -9.65
CA PHE A 154 15.40 -14.47 -8.27
C PHE A 154 15.55 -15.80 -7.50
N ARG A 155 15.19 -16.93 -8.13
CA ARG A 155 15.36 -18.26 -7.52
C ARG A 155 16.83 -18.66 -7.38
N GLU A 156 17.66 -18.43 -8.40
CA GLU A 156 19.11 -18.71 -8.38
C GLU A 156 19.85 -17.93 -7.30
N GLU A 157 19.51 -16.65 -7.13
CA GLU A 157 20.08 -15.76 -6.10
C GLU A 157 19.45 -15.97 -4.71
N GLN A 158 18.48 -16.90 -4.60
CA GLN A 158 17.74 -17.17 -3.36
C GLN A 158 17.11 -15.92 -2.74
N ILE A 159 16.57 -15.05 -3.58
CA ILE A 159 15.81 -13.88 -3.17
C ILE A 159 14.33 -14.23 -3.19
N PRO A 160 13.64 -14.22 -2.04
CA PRO A 160 12.23 -14.58 -1.98
C PRO A 160 11.34 -13.67 -2.84
N ILE A 161 10.37 -14.27 -3.51
CA ILE A 161 9.39 -13.56 -4.33
C ILE A 161 8.15 -14.42 -4.56
N ASP A 162 6.97 -13.82 -4.49
CA ASP A 162 5.71 -14.47 -4.85
C ASP A 162 5.16 -14.00 -6.19
N LEU A 163 5.32 -12.70 -6.51
CA LEU A 163 4.63 -12.08 -7.63
C LEU A 163 5.56 -11.25 -8.49
N ILE A 164 5.61 -11.56 -9.79
CA ILE A 164 6.26 -10.74 -10.81
C ILE A 164 5.19 -10.04 -11.65
N VAL A 165 5.46 -8.80 -12.06
CA VAL A 165 4.46 -7.96 -12.74
C VAL A 165 4.90 -7.66 -14.17
N GLN A 166 4.06 -8.02 -15.14
CA GLN A 166 4.15 -7.53 -16.50
C GLN A 166 3.34 -6.25 -16.64
N ASP A 167 4.04 -5.15 -16.74
CA ASP A 167 3.43 -3.84 -16.94
C ASP A 167 2.99 -3.65 -18.39
N TRP A 168 2.48 -2.48 -18.72
CA TRP A 168 1.89 -2.09 -19.98
C TRP A 168 2.73 -2.43 -21.23
N GLN A 169 2.15 -2.24 -22.43
CA GLN A 169 2.73 -2.54 -23.77
C GLN A 169 2.97 -4.02 -24.09
N TYR A 170 2.56 -4.99 -23.27
CA TYR A 170 2.59 -6.40 -23.70
C TYR A 170 1.69 -6.66 -24.93
N TRP A 171 0.77 -5.76 -25.20
CA TRP A 171 -0.11 -5.78 -26.38
C TRP A 171 0.57 -5.30 -27.69
N GLY A 172 1.75 -4.67 -27.61
CA GLY A 172 2.59 -4.24 -28.73
C GLY A 172 1.79 -3.56 -29.85
N ARG A 173 1.88 -4.13 -31.06
CA ARG A 173 1.22 -3.61 -32.28
C ARG A 173 -0.30 -3.62 -32.27
N TYR A 174 -0.95 -4.28 -31.34
CA TYR A 174 -2.40 -4.39 -31.27
C TYR A 174 -3.10 -3.17 -30.65
N GLY A 175 -2.32 -2.24 -30.12
CA GLY A 175 -2.83 -0.99 -29.57
C GLY A 175 -3.11 -1.05 -28.06
N TRP A 176 -3.31 0.11 -27.48
CA TRP A 176 -3.41 0.30 -26.03
C TRP A 176 -4.53 -0.55 -25.42
N ASN A 177 -4.19 -1.38 -24.45
CA ASN A 177 -5.09 -2.28 -23.74
C ASN A 177 -5.95 -3.16 -24.68
N ALA A 178 -5.33 -3.70 -25.74
CA ALA A 178 -6.00 -4.57 -26.70
C ALA A 178 -6.44 -5.93 -26.11
N MET A 179 -6.18 -6.18 -24.83
CA MET A 179 -6.45 -7.44 -24.13
C MET A 179 -5.85 -8.66 -24.86
N ARG A 180 -4.64 -8.50 -25.36
CA ARG A 180 -3.91 -9.50 -26.15
C ARG A 180 -2.41 -9.27 -26.03
N PHE A 181 -1.66 -10.36 -25.93
CA PHE A 181 -0.20 -10.31 -26.01
C PHE A 181 0.26 -10.18 -27.48
N ASP A 182 1.33 -9.43 -27.71
CA ASP A 182 2.00 -9.38 -29.01
C ASP A 182 2.94 -10.58 -29.14
N GLU A 183 2.64 -11.46 -30.09
CA GLU A 183 3.34 -12.73 -30.28
C GLU A 183 4.81 -12.54 -30.73
N GLU A 184 5.19 -11.37 -31.20
CA GLU A 184 6.59 -11.06 -31.53
C GLU A 184 7.46 -11.05 -30.26
N HIS A 185 6.94 -10.54 -29.16
CA HIS A 185 7.65 -10.40 -27.88
C HIS A 185 7.20 -11.43 -26.84
N TYR A 186 5.98 -11.90 -26.93
CA TYR A 186 5.37 -12.90 -26.04
C TYR A 186 4.81 -14.06 -26.89
N PRO A 187 5.68 -14.93 -27.43
CA PRO A 187 5.26 -15.97 -28.40
C PRO A 187 4.33 -17.02 -27.80
N ASP A 188 4.41 -17.29 -26.49
CA ASP A 188 3.57 -18.26 -25.80
C ASP A 188 3.27 -17.79 -24.37
N PRO A 189 2.30 -16.89 -24.18
CA PRO A 189 1.94 -16.38 -22.86
C PRO A 189 1.42 -17.46 -21.91
N ALA A 190 0.73 -18.49 -22.41
CA ALA A 190 0.24 -19.58 -21.59
C ALA A 190 1.41 -20.38 -20.99
N LYS A 191 2.42 -20.69 -21.81
CA LYS A 191 3.65 -21.32 -21.34
C LYS A 191 4.43 -20.42 -20.38
N MET A 192 4.49 -19.11 -20.64
CA MET A 192 5.13 -18.15 -19.74
C MET A 192 4.53 -18.21 -18.34
N VAL A 193 3.21 -18.21 -18.23
CA VAL A 193 2.51 -18.33 -16.94
C VAL A 193 2.76 -19.68 -16.29
N SER A 194 2.70 -20.79 -17.07
CA SER A 194 3.02 -22.13 -16.57
C SER A 194 4.46 -22.21 -16.06
N ASP A 195 5.43 -21.66 -16.78
CA ASP A 195 6.85 -21.65 -16.36
C ASP A 195 7.06 -20.84 -15.06
N LEU A 196 6.28 -19.77 -14.85
CA LEU A 196 6.27 -19.02 -13.58
C LEU A 196 5.67 -19.85 -12.45
N HIS A 197 4.55 -20.53 -12.71
CA HIS A 197 3.91 -21.41 -11.72
C HIS A 197 4.81 -22.59 -11.35
N ASP A 198 5.58 -23.14 -12.29
CA ASP A 198 6.59 -24.20 -12.02
C ASP A 198 7.73 -23.70 -11.11
N MET A 199 7.92 -22.37 -11.03
CA MET A 199 8.83 -21.72 -10.09
C MET A 199 8.13 -21.22 -8.82
N ASP A 200 6.88 -21.62 -8.57
CA ASP A 200 6.04 -21.09 -7.47
C ASP A 200 5.95 -19.54 -7.47
N MET A 201 5.86 -18.96 -8.67
CA MET A 201 5.76 -17.52 -8.85
C MET A 201 4.45 -17.17 -9.57
N LYS A 202 3.79 -16.11 -9.13
CA LYS A 202 2.54 -15.60 -9.69
C LYS A 202 2.80 -14.50 -10.70
N LEU A 203 1.85 -14.31 -11.64
CA LEU A 203 1.89 -13.23 -12.61
C LEU A 203 0.76 -12.23 -12.36
N MET A 204 1.11 -10.95 -12.24
CA MET A 204 0.19 -9.83 -12.38
C MET A 204 0.40 -9.16 -13.73
N ILE A 205 -0.66 -8.75 -14.41
CA ILE A 205 -0.55 -7.90 -15.60
C ILE A 205 -1.30 -6.60 -15.43
N SER A 206 -0.79 -5.56 -16.09
CA SER A 206 -1.42 -4.25 -16.18
C SER A 206 -2.63 -4.31 -17.13
N VAL A 207 -3.77 -3.82 -16.65
CA VAL A 207 -5.00 -3.63 -17.44
C VAL A 207 -5.51 -2.21 -17.23
N TRP A 208 -6.21 -1.67 -18.23
CA TRP A 208 -6.60 -0.27 -18.23
C TRP A 208 -8.11 -0.10 -18.45
N SER A 209 -8.68 0.92 -17.89
CA SER A 209 -10.05 1.35 -18.20
C SER A 209 -10.16 2.07 -19.55
N LYS A 210 -9.02 2.44 -20.14
CA LYS A 210 -8.86 3.06 -21.45
C LYS A 210 -8.50 2.02 -22.50
N MET A 211 -9.00 2.16 -23.72
CA MET A 211 -8.68 1.31 -24.87
C MET A 211 -8.36 2.13 -26.11
N ASP A 212 -7.43 1.64 -26.94
CA ASP A 212 -7.22 2.20 -28.28
C ASP A 212 -8.47 1.95 -29.14
N PRO A 213 -9.16 2.98 -29.64
CA PRO A 213 -10.34 2.82 -30.47
C PRO A 213 -10.05 2.14 -31.82
N ASN A 214 -8.78 2.03 -32.24
CA ASN A 214 -8.35 1.33 -33.44
C ASN A 214 -8.01 -0.15 -33.19
N SER A 215 -7.88 -0.57 -31.93
CA SER A 215 -7.71 -1.99 -31.60
C SER A 215 -8.98 -2.77 -31.97
N GLU A 216 -8.88 -4.11 -32.09
CA GLU A 216 -10.03 -4.96 -32.38
C GLU A 216 -11.17 -4.75 -31.36
N VAL A 217 -10.82 -4.82 -30.06
CA VAL A 217 -11.81 -4.66 -28.96
C VAL A 217 -12.31 -3.23 -28.90
N GLY A 218 -11.41 -2.24 -29.06
CA GLY A 218 -11.78 -0.81 -29.00
C GLY A 218 -12.73 -0.39 -30.13
N ARG A 219 -12.57 -0.92 -31.35
CA ARG A 219 -13.53 -0.66 -32.45
C ARG A 219 -14.92 -1.15 -32.10
N ILE A 220 -15.02 -2.36 -31.55
CA ILE A 220 -16.33 -2.90 -31.12
C ILE A 220 -16.91 -2.05 -29.98
N ALA A 221 -16.09 -1.63 -29.02
CA ALA A 221 -16.52 -0.73 -27.94
C ALA A 221 -17.06 0.59 -28.49
N GLN A 222 -16.38 1.18 -29.46
CA GLN A 222 -16.81 2.42 -30.11
C GLN A 222 -18.11 2.24 -30.90
N GLU A 223 -18.23 1.20 -31.72
CA GLU A 223 -19.44 0.88 -32.51
C GLU A 223 -20.67 0.68 -31.62
N LYS A 224 -20.49 0.10 -30.43
CA LYS A 224 -21.55 -0.13 -29.46
C LYS A 224 -21.81 1.04 -28.52
N GLY A 225 -20.99 2.10 -28.58
CA GLY A 225 -21.13 3.26 -27.71
C GLY A 225 -20.75 3.01 -26.25
N HIS A 226 -19.80 2.12 -26.00
CA HIS A 226 -19.33 1.75 -24.66
C HIS A 226 -18.29 2.72 -24.07
N PHE A 227 -17.79 3.67 -24.87
CA PHE A 227 -16.92 4.72 -24.34
C PHE A 227 -17.72 5.90 -23.77
N ILE A 228 -17.20 6.53 -22.74
CA ILE A 228 -17.66 7.85 -22.32
C ILE A 228 -17.48 8.80 -23.51
N PRO A 229 -18.50 9.58 -23.91
CA PRO A 229 -18.46 10.40 -25.13
C PRO A 229 -17.23 11.31 -25.23
N ASN A 230 -16.62 11.32 -26.43
CA ASN A 230 -15.38 12.05 -26.74
C ASN A 230 -14.17 11.61 -25.90
N THR A 231 -14.13 10.37 -25.47
CA THR A 231 -13.00 9.74 -24.79
C THR A 231 -12.73 8.34 -25.34
N THR A 232 -11.69 7.70 -24.79
CA THR A 232 -11.39 6.29 -25.00
C THR A 232 -11.53 5.47 -23.71
N TRP A 233 -12.18 6.05 -22.70
CA TRP A 233 -12.48 5.42 -21.41
C TRP A 233 -13.80 4.67 -21.47
N ILE A 234 -13.82 3.42 -21.01
CA ILE A 234 -15.06 2.63 -20.91
C ILE A 234 -15.99 3.27 -19.89
N ASP A 235 -17.25 3.34 -20.21
CA ASP A 235 -18.31 3.81 -19.29
C ASP A 235 -18.71 2.68 -18.32
N PHE A 236 -17.92 2.48 -17.26
CA PHE A 236 -18.18 1.44 -16.27
C PHE A 236 -19.46 1.67 -15.44
N PHE A 237 -20.12 2.80 -15.58
CA PHE A 237 -21.45 3.02 -15.01
C PHE A 237 -22.55 2.34 -15.84
N ASP A 238 -22.30 2.09 -17.12
CA ASP A 238 -23.21 1.35 -18.01
C ASP A 238 -22.96 -0.16 -17.88
N GLU A 239 -23.99 -0.91 -17.52
CA GLU A 239 -23.92 -2.37 -17.35
C GLU A 239 -23.56 -3.10 -18.66
N ASP A 240 -24.00 -2.61 -19.82
CA ASP A 240 -23.65 -3.21 -21.12
C ASP A 240 -22.16 -3.02 -21.41
N ALA A 241 -21.60 -1.84 -21.11
CA ALA A 241 -20.19 -1.53 -21.31
C ALA A 241 -19.31 -2.30 -20.31
N SER A 242 -19.71 -2.40 -19.04
CA SER A 242 -19.04 -3.21 -18.01
C SER A 242 -19.03 -4.69 -18.37
N SER A 243 -20.18 -5.23 -18.82
CA SER A 243 -20.31 -6.63 -19.25
C SER A 243 -19.48 -6.91 -20.51
N PHE A 244 -19.41 -5.97 -21.44
CA PHE A 244 -18.55 -6.05 -22.63
C PHE A 244 -17.07 -6.09 -22.23
N TYR A 245 -16.64 -5.19 -21.33
CA TYR A 245 -15.26 -5.15 -20.84
C TYR A 245 -14.90 -6.48 -20.18
N TRP A 246 -15.74 -6.95 -19.24
CA TRP A 246 -15.52 -8.19 -18.52
C TRP A 246 -15.45 -9.40 -19.45
N SER A 247 -16.36 -9.52 -20.42
CA SER A 247 -16.37 -10.66 -21.34
C SER A 247 -15.09 -10.76 -22.16
N ASN A 248 -14.55 -9.63 -22.65
CA ASN A 248 -13.26 -9.59 -23.35
C ASN A 248 -12.08 -9.90 -22.42
N PHE A 249 -12.08 -9.33 -21.22
CA PHE A 249 -11.09 -9.61 -20.20
C PHE A 249 -11.03 -11.10 -19.86
N ARG A 250 -12.19 -11.70 -19.55
CA ARG A 250 -12.32 -13.12 -19.24
C ARG A 250 -11.83 -14.02 -20.39
N ASP A 251 -12.30 -13.78 -21.60
CA ASP A 251 -12.10 -14.71 -22.72
C ASP A 251 -10.72 -14.53 -23.37
N ARG A 252 -10.09 -13.35 -23.22
CA ARG A 252 -8.81 -13.02 -23.87
C ARG A 252 -7.61 -13.03 -22.91
N LEU A 253 -7.83 -12.85 -21.61
CA LEU A 253 -6.74 -12.78 -20.62
C LEU A 253 -6.86 -13.84 -19.53
N LEU A 254 -8.03 -13.91 -18.84
CA LEU A 254 -8.18 -14.82 -17.70
C LEU A 254 -8.14 -16.30 -18.11
N LYS A 255 -9.08 -16.71 -18.98
CA LYS A 255 -9.23 -18.14 -19.34
C LYS A 255 -8.05 -18.71 -20.14
N PRO A 256 -7.44 -17.99 -21.12
CA PRO A 256 -6.38 -18.58 -21.93
C PRO A 256 -5.08 -18.77 -21.17
N TYR A 257 -4.77 -17.93 -20.17
CA TYR A 257 -3.41 -17.84 -19.63
C TYR A 257 -3.28 -18.20 -18.15
N GLY A 258 -4.36 -18.16 -17.36
CA GLY A 258 -4.33 -18.46 -15.92
C GLY A 258 -3.59 -17.40 -15.10
N ILE A 259 -3.68 -16.12 -15.50
CA ILE A 259 -3.07 -14.98 -14.80
C ILE A 259 -3.65 -14.87 -13.39
N ASP A 260 -2.81 -14.52 -12.42
CA ASP A 260 -3.16 -14.61 -10.98
C ASP A 260 -3.66 -13.30 -10.39
N ALA A 261 -3.20 -12.15 -10.90
CA ALA A 261 -3.52 -10.85 -10.32
C ALA A 261 -3.64 -9.75 -11.39
N TRP A 262 -4.30 -8.65 -11.05
CA TRP A 262 -4.72 -7.63 -11.99
C TRP A 262 -4.37 -6.24 -11.50
N TRP A 263 -3.57 -5.51 -12.26
CA TRP A 263 -3.21 -4.13 -12.00
C TRP A 263 -4.04 -3.19 -12.87
N GLN A 264 -5.03 -2.57 -12.26
CA GLN A 264 -5.89 -1.56 -12.89
C GLN A 264 -5.22 -0.20 -12.81
N ASP A 265 -4.48 0.18 -13.84
CA ASP A 265 -3.83 1.48 -13.89
C ASP A 265 -4.75 2.56 -14.46
N ALA A 266 -4.47 3.82 -14.12
CA ALA A 266 -5.14 5.03 -14.62
C ALA A 266 -6.66 5.03 -14.44
N THR A 267 -7.13 4.61 -13.29
CA THR A 267 -8.56 4.45 -12.96
C THR A 267 -9.24 5.71 -12.43
N GLU A 268 -8.62 6.89 -12.49
CA GLU A 268 -9.22 8.18 -12.03
C GLU A 268 -10.46 8.63 -12.84
N PRO A 269 -10.54 8.65 -14.18
CA PRO A 269 -9.58 8.32 -15.24
C PRO A 269 -8.44 9.32 -15.40
N GLU A 270 -7.28 8.87 -15.93
CA GLU A 270 -6.06 9.66 -16.06
C GLU A 270 -6.26 10.96 -16.87
N ASN A 271 -5.78 12.07 -16.30
CA ASN A 271 -5.91 13.40 -16.89
C ASN A 271 -7.35 13.87 -17.16
N ASP A 272 -8.35 13.22 -16.56
CA ASP A 272 -9.75 13.59 -16.68
C ASP A 272 -10.45 13.51 -15.31
N ASP A 273 -11.40 14.37 -15.08
CA ASP A 273 -12.22 14.42 -13.88
C ASP A 273 -13.71 14.28 -14.21
N LEU A 274 -14.02 13.88 -15.44
CA LEU A 274 -15.35 13.75 -16.00
C LEU A 274 -16.18 15.05 -16.02
N GLU A 275 -15.57 16.20 -15.73
CA GLU A 275 -16.23 17.49 -15.79
C GLU A 275 -16.64 17.82 -17.23
N GLY A 276 -17.90 18.26 -17.41
CA GLY A 276 -18.48 18.54 -18.71
C GLY A 276 -18.71 17.31 -19.61
N ARG A 277 -18.45 16.11 -19.08
CA ARG A 277 -18.76 14.84 -19.76
C ARG A 277 -20.09 14.28 -19.29
N LYS A 278 -20.63 13.35 -20.04
CA LYS A 278 -21.82 12.58 -19.67
C LYS A 278 -21.52 11.10 -19.68
N ILE A 279 -21.98 10.41 -18.65
CA ILE A 279 -21.90 8.95 -18.43
C ILE A 279 -23.28 8.32 -18.59
N LEU A 280 -23.40 7.00 -18.40
CA LEU A 280 -24.65 6.23 -18.52
C LEU A 280 -25.34 6.50 -19.86
N LYS A 281 -24.64 6.16 -20.94
CA LYS A 281 -25.16 6.41 -22.30
C LYS A 281 -25.52 7.89 -22.55
N ASN A 282 -24.69 8.79 -22.11
CA ASN A 282 -24.83 10.24 -22.31
C ASN A 282 -26.04 10.88 -21.58
N THR A 283 -26.48 10.29 -20.47
CA THR A 283 -27.68 10.76 -19.75
C THR A 283 -27.39 11.52 -18.47
N VAL A 284 -26.25 11.23 -17.77
CA VAL A 284 -25.91 11.78 -16.45
C VAL A 284 -24.63 12.60 -16.53
N PRO A 285 -24.55 13.81 -15.90
CA PRO A 285 -23.30 14.55 -15.79
C PRO A 285 -22.22 13.77 -15.05
N GLY A 286 -21.03 13.67 -15.65
CA GLY A 286 -19.92 12.86 -15.10
C GLY A 286 -19.36 13.40 -13.77
N GLU A 287 -19.37 14.71 -13.58
CA GLU A 287 -18.91 15.36 -12.36
C GLU A 287 -19.68 14.94 -11.11
N LEU A 288 -20.91 14.43 -11.22
CA LEU A 288 -21.67 13.89 -10.09
C LEU A 288 -21.08 12.59 -9.54
N TYR A 289 -20.39 11.81 -10.39
CA TYR A 289 -19.94 10.47 -10.07
C TYR A 289 -18.43 10.26 -10.27
N ARG A 290 -17.67 11.30 -10.58
CA ARG A 290 -16.23 11.19 -10.92
C ARG A 290 -15.41 10.40 -9.90
N ASN A 291 -15.63 10.61 -8.60
CA ASN A 291 -14.90 9.91 -7.53
C ASN A 291 -15.25 8.42 -7.44
N VAL A 292 -16.40 8.01 -8.00
CA VAL A 292 -16.89 6.62 -7.95
C VAL A 292 -16.39 5.80 -9.15
N TYR A 293 -15.83 6.44 -10.18
CA TYR A 293 -15.33 5.73 -11.37
C TYR A 293 -14.38 4.57 -11.04
N PRO A 294 -13.31 4.74 -10.20
CA PRO A 294 -12.42 3.65 -9.84
C PRO A 294 -13.11 2.50 -9.08
N VAL A 295 -14.16 2.83 -8.32
CA VAL A 295 -14.96 1.81 -7.61
C VAL A 295 -15.71 0.94 -8.63
N MET A 296 -16.26 1.54 -9.70
CA MET A 296 -16.98 0.81 -10.74
C MET A 296 -16.05 -0.07 -11.59
N VAL A 297 -14.81 0.40 -11.85
CA VAL A 297 -13.77 -0.43 -12.50
C VAL A 297 -13.44 -1.66 -11.64
N SER A 298 -13.11 -1.44 -10.37
CA SER A 298 -12.77 -2.52 -9.43
C SER A 298 -13.95 -3.48 -9.21
N LYS A 299 -15.17 -2.96 -9.10
CA LYS A 299 -16.41 -3.75 -9.03
C LYS A 299 -16.53 -4.71 -10.21
N THR A 300 -16.40 -4.20 -11.43
CA THR A 300 -16.55 -5.00 -12.65
C THR A 300 -15.59 -6.19 -12.68
N ILE A 301 -14.34 -5.98 -12.29
CA ILE A 301 -13.33 -7.05 -12.30
C ILE A 301 -13.54 -8.01 -11.13
N PHE A 302 -13.80 -7.49 -9.94
CA PHE A 302 -14.01 -8.34 -8.74
C PHE A 302 -15.24 -9.25 -8.89
N GLU A 303 -16.40 -8.68 -9.28
CA GLU A 303 -17.62 -9.44 -9.47
C GLU A 303 -17.49 -10.44 -10.64
N GLY A 304 -16.74 -10.06 -11.67
CA GLY A 304 -16.41 -10.95 -12.77
C GLY A 304 -15.55 -12.12 -12.34
N LEU A 305 -14.49 -11.89 -11.56
CA LEU A 305 -13.64 -12.94 -10.99
C LEU A 305 -14.46 -13.84 -10.05
N ALA A 306 -15.26 -13.27 -9.16
CA ALA A 306 -16.13 -14.05 -8.27
C ALA A 306 -17.10 -14.97 -9.01
N LYS A 307 -17.48 -14.61 -10.25
CA LYS A 307 -18.35 -15.42 -11.11
C LYS A 307 -17.59 -16.50 -11.90
N ASP A 308 -16.45 -16.14 -12.49
CA ASP A 308 -15.78 -16.98 -13.50
C ASP A 308 -14.55 -17.73 -12.92
N ASP A 309 -14.09 -17.36 -11.71
CA ASP A 309 -13.03 -17.99 -10.94
C ASP A 309 -13.37 -17.97 -9.41
N PRO A 310 -14.51 -18.54 -9.00
CA PRO A 310 -15.08 -18.36 -7.66
C PRO A 310 -14.29 -19.02 -6.53
N GLU A 311 -13.37 -19.92 -6.86
CA GLU A 311 -12.61 -20.66 -5.86
C GLU A 311 -11.40 -19.88 -5.35
N ARG A 312 -10.85 -18.95 -6.15
CA ARG A 312 -9.63 -18.20 -5.82
C ARG A 312 -9.94 -16.80 -5.31
N ARG A 313 -9.25 -16.41 -4.23
CA ARG A 313 -9.28 -15.02 -3.74
C ARG A 313 -8.65 -14.09 -4.78
N PRO A 314 -9.35 -13.02 -5.20
CA PRO A 314 -8.80 -12.08 -6.16
C PRO A 314 -7.73 -11.18 -5.51
N MET A 315 -6.74 -10.78 -6.28
CA MET A 315 -5.84 -9.68 -5.98
C MET A 315 -5.97 -8.61 -7.06
N ILE A 316 -6.42 -7.45 -6.67
CA ILE A 316 -6.65 -6.29 -7.54
C ILE A 316 -5.81 -5.14 -7.04
N PHE A 317 -5.03 -4.55 -7.94
CA PHE A 317 -4.24 -3.36 -7.71
C PHE A 317 -4.88 -2.19 -8.45
N THR A 318 -5.04 -1.03 -7.84
CA THR A 318 -5.62 0.15 -8.50
C THR A 318 -4.98 1.44 -8.02
N ARG A 319 -4.79 2.42 -8.94
CA ARG A 319 -4.14 3.69 -8.61
C ARG A 319 -5.05 4.64 -7.86
N SER A 320 -6.34 4.51 -8.02
CA SER A 320 -7.31 5.38 -7.36
C SER A 320 -8.45 4.61 -6.73
N GLY A 321 -9.11 5.22 -5.77
CA GLY A 321 -10.23 4.64 -5.05
C GLY A 321 -11.11 5.70 -4.42
N PHE A 322 -12.25 5.26 -3.94
CA PHE A 322 -13.19 6.06 -3.17
C PHE A 322 -13.87 5.18 -2.14
N SER A 323 -14.67 5.77 -1.29
CA SER A 323 -15.47 5.06 -0.27
C SER A 323 -16.14 3.80 -0.84
N GLY A 324 -15.91 2.66 -0.23
CA GLY A 324 -16.48 1.37 -0.66
C GLY A 324 -15.59 0.53 -1.59
N VAL A 325 -14.47 1.04 -2.10
CA VAL A 325 -13.59 0.25 -2.99
C VAL A 325 -12.96 -0.95 -2.28
N GLN A 326 -12.80 -0.88 -0.95
CA GLN A 326 -12.22 -1.95 -0.14
C GLN A 326 -12.99 -3.27 -0.24
N ARG A 327 -14.32 -3.23 -0.49
CA ARG A 327 -15.16 -4.43 -0.65
C ARG A 327 -14.79 -5.29 -1.87
N TYR A 328 -14.08 -4.69 -2.80
CA TYR A 328 -13.63 -5.34 -4.03
C TYR A 328 -12.17 -5.80 -3.94
N GLY A 329 -11.62 -5.98 -2.74
CA GLY A 329 -10.27 -6.48 -2.53
C GLY A 329 -9.16 -5.59 -3.11
N ALA A 330 -9.45 -4.30 -3.29
CA ALA A 330 -8.54 -3.37 -3.94
C ALA A 330 -7.37 -2.98 -3.04
N VAL A 331 -6.15 -3.15 -3.56
CA VAL A 331 -4.91 -2.58 -3.02
C VAL A 331 -4.62 -1.29 -3.77
N LEU A 332 -4.28 -0.22 -3.05
CA LEU A 332 -3.94 1.06 -3.66
C LEU A 332 -2.46 1.39 -3.46
N TRP A 333 -1.88 2.09 -4.43
CA TRP A 333 -0.56 2.69 -4.29
C TRP A 333 -0.61 4.20 -4.54
N SER A 334 0.43 4.88 -4.12
CA SER A 334 0.49 6.34 -4.13
C SER A 334 0.64 6.99 -5.51
N GLY A 335 0.62 6.20 -6.59
CA GLY A 335 0.83 6.69 -7.96
C GLY A 335 2.30 6.97 -8.28
N ASP A 336 2.52 7.72 -9.36
CA ASP A 336 3.83 8.00 -9.96
C ASP A 336 4.57 9.10 -9.17
N VAL A 337 5.23 8.72 -8.09
CA VAL A 337 5.90 9.66 -7.18
C VAL A 337 7.39 9.84 -7.49
N GLY A 338 7.97 10.94 -6.98
CA GLY A 338 9.40 11.19 -6.99
C GLY A 338 10.18 10.25 -6.07
N ASN A 339 11.51 10.46 -5.99
CA ASN A 339 12.39 9.54 -5.27
C ASN A 339 13.20 10.17 -4.12
N ASP A 340 13.05 11.47 -3.86
CA ASP A 340 13.84 12.17 -2.86
C ASP A 340 13.45 11.85 -1.42
N TRP A 341 14.30 12.22 -0.45
CA TRP A 341 14.11 11.97 0.98
C TRP A 341 12.79 12.54 1.51
N LYS A 342 12.41 13.72 1.04
CA LYS A 342 11.17 14.38 1.43
C LYS A 342 9.96 13.60 0.94
N THR A 343 10.03 13.08 -0.31
CA THR A 343 8.99 12.22 -0.86
C THR A 343 8.84 10.95 -0.04
N LEU A 344 9.94 10.26 0.34
CA LEU A 344 9.88 9.08 1.20
C LEU A 344 9.14 9.38 2.51
N ARG A 345 9.49 10.49 3.18
CA ARG A 345 8.82 10.91 4.41
C ARG A 345 7.32 11.15 4.20
N TYR A 346 6.95 11.87 3.13
CA TYR A 346 5.55 12.13 2.82
C TYR A 346 4.76 10.88 2.43
N GLN A 347 5.39 9.89 1.84
CA GLN A 347 4.73 8.63 1.55
C GLN A 347 4.27 7.93 2.83
N ILE A 348 5.05 7.98 3.90
CA ILE A 348 4.67 7.39 5.19
C ILE A 348 3.44 8.12 5.75
N SER A 349 3.51 9.44 5.91
CA SER A 349 2.38 10.22 6.46
C SER A 349 1.14 10.15 5.58
N SER A 350 1.30 10.14 4.25
CA SER A 350 0.18 9.97 3.32
C SER A 350 -0.47 8.59 3.42
N GLY A 351 0.34 7.54 3.55
CA GLY A 351 -0.14 6.17 3.78
C GLY A 351 -0.93 6.05 5.07
N LEU A 352 -0.45 6.67 6.16
CA LEU A 352 -1.18 6.71 7.44
C LEU A 352 -2.52 7.45 7.31
N GLY A 353 -2.54 8.61 6.64
CA GLY A 353 -3.77 9.32 6.33
C GLY A 353 -4.72 8.51 5.46
N PHE A 354 -4.18 7.77 4.48
CA PHE A 354 -4.94 6.91 3.59
C PHE A 354 -5.63 5.76 4.34
N VAL A 355 -4.90 4.99 5.15
CA VAL A 355 -5.50 3.86 5.90
C VAL A 355 -6.50 4.32 6.96
N ALA A 356 -6.34 5.53 7.50
CA ALA A 356 -7.28 6.15 8.41
C ALA A 356 -8.65 6.46 7.75
N THR A 357 -8.74 6.46 6.41
CA THR A 357 -10.04 6.57 5.71
C THR A 357 -10.83 5.25 5.66
N GLY A 358 -10.33 4.19 6.25
CA GLY A 358 -10.96 2.87 6.25
C GLY A 358 -10.51 1.95 5.09
N LEU A 359 -9.58 2.39 4.25
CA LEU A 359 -9.00 1.60 3.15
C LEU A 359 -7.71 0.91 3.65
N PRO A 360 -7.71 -0.43 3.90
CA PRO A 360 -6.65 -1.06 4.68
C PRO A 360 -5.39 -1.39 3.89
N TRP A 361 -5.49 -1.57 2.57
CA TRP A 361 -4.41 -2.07 1.73
C TRP A 361 -3.75 -0.96 0.94
N TRP A 362 -2.56 -0.59 1.37
CA TRP A 362 -1.78 0.48 0.77
C TRP A 362 -0.32 0.09 0.59
N THR A 363 0.29 0.67 -0.45
CA THR A 363 1.71 0.58 -0.73
C THR A 363 2.18 1.79 -1.55
N TYR A 364 3.42 1.72 -2.00
CA TYR A 364 4.06 2.70 -2.88
C TYR A 364 5.01 2.01 -3.87
N ASP A 365 5.58 2.78 -4.77
CA ASP A 365 6.68 2.35 -5.63
C ASP A 365 8.00 2.54 -4.87
N ALA A 366 8.52 1.47 -4.26
CA ALA A 366 9.77 1.57 -3.50
C ALA A 366 10.92 2.07 -4.37
N GLY A 367 11.64 3.08 -3.88
CA GLY A 367 12.66 3.81 -4.61
C GLY A 367 12.14 4.98 -5.44
N GLY A 368 10.82 5.23 -5.44
CA GLY A 368 10.14 6.19 -6.28
C GLY A 368 9.91 5.68 -7.71
N PHE A 369 8.81 6.10 -8.34
CA PHE A 369 8.54 5.79 -9.74
C PHE A 369 9.50 6.53 -10.66
N PHE A 370 9.65 7.86 -10.51
CA PHE A 370 10.62 8.63 -11.27
C PHE A 370 11.98 8.59 -10.59
N ARG A 371 12.94 7.93 -11.22
CA ARG A 371 14.28 7.68 -10.68
C ARG A 371 15.35 8.54 -11.37
N PRO A 372 16.49 8.82 -10.71
CA PRO A 372 17.58 9.56 -11.35
C PRO A 372 18.24 8.68 -12.42
N TYR A 373 18.78 9.32 -13.46
CA TYR A 373 19.44 8.61 -14.56
C TYR A 373 20.64 7.75 -14.10
N ASP A 374 21.36 8.24 -13.07
CA ASP A 374 22.55 7.61 -12.50
C ASP A 374 22.23 6.67 -11.31
N GLN A 375 20.99 6.21 -11.21
CA GLN A 375 20.45 5.45 -10.06
C GLN A 375 21.31 4.27 -9.60
N TYR A 376 22.05 3.63 -10.50
CA TYR A 376 22.86 2.43 -10.18
C TYR A 376 24.27 2.74 -9.68
N SER A 377 24.69 4.01 -9.74
CA SER A 377 26.01 4.48 -9.28
C SER A 377 25.93 5.67 -8.33
N ASN A 378 24.75 6.21 -8.09
CA ASN A 378 24.52 7.33 -7.20
C ASN A 378 24.33 6.82 -5.77
N GLU A 379 25.37 6.97 -4.94
CA GLU A 379 25.37 6.48 -3.56
C GLU A 379 24.19 7.04 -2.73
N ASP A 380 23.83 8.32 -2.94
CA ASP A 380 22.68 8.92 -2.27
C ASP A 380 21.37 8.26 -2.67
N TYR A 381 21.22 7.90 -3.96
CA TYR A 381 20.02 7.19 -4.40
C TYR A 381 20.00 5.72 -3.92
N ILE A 382 21.15 5.05 -3.92
CA ILE A 382 21.27 3.66 -3.42
C ILE A 382 20.88 3.61 -1.94
N GLU A 383 21.36 4.56 -1.12
CA GLU A 383 20.92 4.68 0.28
C GLU A 383 19.41 4.87 0.38
N ARG A 384 18.83 5.81 -0.41
CA ARG A 384 17.37 6.00 -0.43
C ARG A 384 16.63 4.73 -0.82
N MET A 385 17.08 4.04 -1.87
CA MET A 385 16.46 2.78 -2.32
C MET A 385 16.40 1.76 -1.19
N ILE A 386 17.48 1.60 -0.44
CA ILE A 386 17.51 0.73 0.74
C ILE A 386 16.48 1.18 1.78
N ARG A 387 16.41 2.49 2.08
CA ARG A 387 15.44 3.02 3.06
C ARG A 387 13.98 2.81 2.62
N TRP A 388 13.69 2.99 1.32
CA TRP A 388 12.36 2.68 0.79
C TRP A 388 12.01 1.20 0.97
N ILE A 389 12.94 0.28 0.71
CA ILE A 389 12.71 -1.16 0.90
C ILE A 389 12.53 -1.51 2.37
N GLN A 390 13.30 -0.89 3.28
CA GLN A 390 13.17 -1.10 4.72
C GLN A 390 11.77 -0.72 5.21
N VAL A 391 11.25 0.43 4.81
CA VAL A 391 9.87 0.81 5.13
C VAL A 391 8.88 -0.14 4.45
N GLY A 392 9.12 -0.51 3.18
CA GLY A 392 8.30 -1.46 2.43
C GLY A 392 8.08 -2.80 3.12
N THR A 393 9.07 -3.26 3.91
CA THR A 393 8.96 -4.48 4.73
C THR A 393 7.80 -4.42 5.73
N PHE A 394 7.47 -3.23 6.22
CA PHE A 394 6.44 -2.97 7.22
C PHE A 394 5.25 -2.18 6.67
N LEU A 395 4.98 -2.30 5.36
CA LEU A 395 3.73 -1.85 4.76
C LEU A 395 2.75 -3.02 4.60
N PRO A 396 1.45 -2.77 4.43
CA PRO A 396 0.50 -3.82 4.12
C PRO A 396 0.95 -4.68 2.93
N MET A 397 1.48 -4.04 1.86
CA MET A 397 2.04 -4.73 0.69
C MET A 397 3.48 -4.28 0.46
N MET A 398 4.39 -5.23 0.20
CA MET A 398 5.79 -4.96 -0.11
C MET A 398 6.02 -5.01 -1.62
N ARG A 399 6.23 -3.85 -2.25
CA ARG A 399 6.35 -3.70 -3.70
C ARG A 399 7.53 -2.82 -4.10
N VAL A 400 8.17 -3.15 -5.22
CA VAL A 400 9.09 -2.26 -5.94
C VAL A 400 8.53 -1.94 -7.31
N HIS A 401 8.72 -0.73 -7.78
CA HIS A 401 8.41 -0.33 -9.15
C HIS A 401 9.22 0.91 -9.54
N GLY A 402 9.43 1.15 -10.85
CA GLY A 402 10.15 2.33 -11.32
C GLY A 402 10.09 2.51 -12.82
N TYR A 403 9.90 3.76 -13.26
CA TYR A 403 9.80 4.15 -14.65
C TYR A 403 11.11 3.95 -15.40
N MET A 404 11.06 3.21 -16.53
CA MET A 404 12.19 2.90 -17.42
C MET A 404 13.45 2.47 -16.64
N SER A 405 13.25 1.63 -15.63
CA SER A 405 14.31 1.25 -14.68
C SER A 405 14.29 -0.25 -14.43
N ASN A 406 15.48 -0.86 -14.40
CA ASN A 406 15.65 -2.18 -13.83
C ASN A 406 15.68 -2.06 -12.31
N THR A 407 14.72 -2.67 -11.64
CA THR A 407 14.46 -2.47 -10.20
C THR A 407 14.92 -3.64 -9.33
N GLU A 408 15.56 -4.61 -9.93
CA GLU A 408 16.03 -5.82 -9.27
C GLU A 408 17.15 -5.52 -8.27
N PRO A 409 17.20 -6.22 -7.11
CA PRO A 409 18.19 -5.96 -6.06
C PRO A 409 19.65 -5.94 -6.54
N TRP A 410 20.02 -6.81 -7.47
CA TRP A 410 21.37 -6.93 -8.00
C TRP A 410 21.83 -5.75 -8.89
N GLN A 411 20.96 -4.83 -9.24
CA GLN A 411 21.32 -3.65 -10.03
C GLN A 411 22.09 -2.60 -9.21
N TYR A 412 21.94 -2.59 -7.88
CA TYR A 412 22.47 -1.55 -6.99
C TYR A 412 23.80 -1.90 -6.33
N GLY A 413 24.46 -2.96 -6.82
CA GLY A 413 25.72 -3.46 -6.29
C GLY A 413 25.55 -4.46 -5.14
N PRO A 414 26.64 -5.19 -4.78
CA PRO A 414 26.54 -6.37 -3.92
C PRO A 414 26.14 -6.05 -2.47
N GLU A 415 26.54 -4.91 -1.94
CA GLU A 415 26.15 -4.51 -0.59
C GLU A 415 24.67 -4.16 -0.50
N ALA A 416 24.16 -3.33 -1.42
CA ALA A 416 22.75 -2.99 -1.49
C ALA A 416 21.90 -4.22 -1.77
N GLN A 417 22.33 -5.10 -2.68
CA GLN A 417 21.66 -6.38 -2.94
C GLN A 417 21.52 -7.21 -1.65
N ARG A 418 22.60 -7.36 -0.88
CA ARG A 418 22.59 -8.10 0.39
C ARG A 418 21.55 -7.50 1.35
N ILE A 419 21.61 -6.17 1.57
CA ILE A 419 20.72 -5.49 2.52
C ILE A 419 19.26 -5.60 2.06
N ILE A 420 18.97 -5.35 0.78
CA ILE A 420 17.62 -5.47 0.21
C ILE A 420 17.11 -6.91 0.36
N THR A 421 17.95 -7.90 0.08
CA THR A 421 17.59 -9.32 0.21
C THR A 421 17.25 -9.69 1.66
N GLU A 422 18.01 -9.19 2.64
CA GLU A 422 17.72 -9.43 4.06
C GLU A 422 16.38 -8.77 4.47
N GLN A 423 16.02 -7.62 3.93
CA GLN A 423 14.72 -7.00 4.18
C GLN A 423 13.57 -7.82 3.57
N ILE A 424 13.76 -8.35 2.37
CA ILE A 424 12.79 -9.26 1.75
C ILE A 424 12.67 -10.54 2.59
N ARG A 425 13.78 -11.15 3.02
CA ARG A 425 13.76 -12.34 3.90
C ARG A 425 13.06 -12.06 5.23
N LEU A 426 13.27 -10.88 5.81
CA LEU A 426 12.55 -10.47 7.02
C LEU A 426 11.03 -10.41 6.77
N ARG A 427 10.59 -9.91 5.62
CA ARG A 427 9.17 -9.91 5.24
C ARG A 427 8.58 -11.32 5.26
N TYR A 428 9.30 -12.31 4.71
CA TYR A 428 8.84 -13.70 4.71
C TYR A 428 8.84 -14.32 6.11
N ARG A 429 9.79 -13.96 6.94
CA ARG A 429 9.76 -14.38 8.35
C ARG A 429 8.58 -13.79 9.12
N LEU A 430 8.15 -12.60 8.79
CA LEU A 430 7.00 -11.92 9.38
C LEU A 430 5.65 -12.42 8.84
N LEU A 431 5.59 -13.23 7.78
CA LEU A 431 4.32 -13.65 7.16
C LEU A 431 3.33 -14.27 8.15
N PRO A 432 3.71 -15.15 9.11
CA PRO A 432 2.76 -15.69 10.09
C PRO A 432 2.09 -14.59 10.93
N TYR A 433 2.83 -13.55 11.29
CA TYR A 433 2.30 -12.37 11.97
C TYR A 433 1.42 -11.53 11.04
N ILE A 434 1.94 -11.16 9.87
CA ILE A 434 1.26 -10.30 8.90
C ILE A 434 -0.07 -10.92 8.46
N TYR A 435 -0.08 -12.22 8.15
CA TYR A 435 -1.28 -12.89 7.67
C TYR A 435 -2.33 -13.05 8.76
N SER A 436 -1.90 -13.27 10.01
CA SER A 436 -2.82 -13.29 11.17
C SER A 436 -3.44 -11.91 11.40
N GLU A 437 -2.66 -10.83 11.35
CA GLU A 437 -3.19 -9.46 11.46
C GLU A 437 -4.08 -9.10 10.25
N ALA A 438 -3.74 -9.58 9.04
CA ALA A 438 -4.56 -9.39 7.84
C ALA A 438 -5.92 -10.10 7.94
N SER A 439 -5.99 -11.27 8.57
CA SER A 439 -7.27 -11.94 8.84
C SER A 439 -8.18 -11.10 9.72
N ARG A 440 -7.63 -10.36 10.67
CA ARG A 440 -8.38 -9.43 11.54
C ARG A 440 -8.95 -8.23 10.78
N VAL A 441 -8.26 -7.79 9.71
CA VAL A 441 -8.80 -6.72 8.84
C VAL A 441 -10.14 -7.15 8.24
N THR A 442 -10.25 -8.43 7.87
CA THR A 442 -11.49 -9.01 7.30
C THR A 442 -12.54 -9.30 8.39
N THR A 443 -12.12 -9.92 9.51
CA THR A 443 -13.06 -10.45 10.52
C THR A 443 -13.47 -9.44 11.59
N GLU A 444 -12.61 -8.48 11.89
CA GLU A 444 -12.79 -7.52 12.99
C GLU A 444 -12.90 -6.06 12.50
N GLY A 445 -12.61 -5.80 11.22
CA GLY A 445 -12.48 -4.42 10.70
C GLY A 445 -11.20 -3.72 11.13
N TYR A 446 -10.19 -4.48 11.55
CA TYR A 446 -8.89 -3.99 12.03
C TYR A 446 -8.10 -3.27 10.93
N THR A 447 -7.05 -2.54 11.32
CA THR A 447 -6.14 -1.85 10.38
C THR A 447 -4.70 -2.27 10.67
N LEU A 448 -3.98 -2.80 9.66
CA LEU A 448 -2.64 -3.36 9.83
C LEU A 448 -1.55 -2.29 10.00
N MET A 449 -1.54 -1.25 9.14
CA MET A 449 -0.67 -0.08 9.26
C MET A 449 -1.46 1.01 10.01
N ARG A 450 -1.03 1.39 11.23
CA ARG A 450 -1.86 2.14 12.17
C ARG A 450 -1.20 3.46 12.55
N PRO A 451 -1.82 4.62 12.31
CA PRO A 451 -1.39 5.87 12.92
C PRO A 451 -1.35 5.74 14.45
N LEU A 452 -0.40 6.37 15.12
CA LEU A 452 -0.26 6.23 16.58
C LEU A 452 -1.49 6.69 17.36
N ILE A 453 -2.29 7.60 16.80
CA ILE A 453 -3.57 8.03 17.39
C ILE A 453 -4.56 6.86 17.60
N PHE A 454 -4.46 5.77 16.83
CA PHE A 454 -5.36 4.62 16.94
C PHE A 454 -5.13 3.86 18.25
N ASP A 455 -3.87 3.76 18.68
CA ASP A 455 -3.46 2.95 19.84
C ASP A 455 -3.12 3.82 21.06
N PHE A 456 -2.81 5.12 20.86
CA PHE A 456 -2.34 6.05 21.89
C PHE A 456 -3.07 7.41 21.80
N PRO A 457 -4.42 7.44 21.87
CA PRO A 457 -5.21 8.66 21.64
C PRO A 457 -4.98 9.76 22.68
N ASP A 458 -4.56 9.40 23.89
CA ASP A 458 -4.33 10.33 25.01
C ASP A 458 -2.87 10.82 25.10
N ASP A 459 -1.96 10.26 24.30
CA ASP A 459 -0.55 10.62 24.27
C ASP A 459 -0.29 11.78 23.30
N THR A 460 -0.14 12.98 23.86
CA THR A 460 -0.02 14.22 23.08
C THR A 460 1.24 14.29 22.20
N ASP A 461 2.29 13.55 22.51
CA ASP A 461 3.49 13.49 21.68
C ASP A 461 3.36 12.41 20.59
N ALA A 462 2.68 11.30 20.87
CA ALA A 462 2.30 10.31 19.85
C ALA A 462 1.42 10.95 18.76
N LEU A 463 0.47 11.82 19.14
CA LEU A 463 -0.42 12.52 18.18
C LEU A 463 0.33 13.44 17.20
N LYS A 464 1.56 13.83 17.52
CA LYS A 464 2.40 14.69 16.65
C LYS A 464 3.28 13.89 15.70
N GLN A 465 3.34 12.56 15.85
CA GLN A 465 4.17 11.71 15.00
C GLN A 465 3.43 11.37 13.71
N ASP A 466 3.95 11.83 12.58
CA ASP A 466 3.40 11.62 11.24
C ASP A 466 4.21 10.63 10.40
N ASN A 467 5.27 10.07 10.96
CA ASN A 467 6.19 9.15 10.29
C ASN A 467 6.59 7.92 11.11
N GLU A 468 6.01 7.76 12.30
CA GLU A 468 6.07 6.56 13.11
C GLU A 468 4.68 5.93 13.19
N TYR A 469 4.60 4.60 13.22
CA TYR A 469 3.32 3.92 13.18
C TYR A 469 3.38 2.52 13.77
N MET A 470 2.24 2.02 14.25
CA MET A 470 2.12 0.62 14.61
C MET A 470 1.90 -0.23 13.34
N PHE A 471 2.58 -1.35 13.26
CA PHE A 471 2.36 -2.39 12.27
C PHE A 471 1.79 -3.62 12.96
N GLY A 472 0.47 -3.80 12.83
CA GLY A 472 -0.30 -4.69 13.68
C GLY A 472 -0.28 -4.26 15.14
N GLN A 473 -0.62 -5.20 16.04
CA GLN A 473 -0.74 -4.89 17.47
C GLN A 473 0.60 -4.78 18.22
N SER A 474 1.71 -5.26 17.63
CA SER A 474 2.94 -5.53 18.38
C SER A 474 4.14 -4.66 18.01
N LEU A 475 4.24 -4.17 16.77
CA LEU A 475 5.44 -3.52 16.26
C LEU A 475 5.26 -2.03 16.01
N LEU A 476 6.09 -1.20 16.63
CA LEU A 476 6.26 0.22 16.32
C LEU A 476 7.39 0.38 15.31
N VAL A 477 7.11 0.97 14.18
CA VAL A 477 8.06 1.21 13.08
C VAL A 477 8.43 2.69 13.06
N CYS A 478 9.73 2.98 13.07
CA CYS A 478 10.29 4.34 13.12
C CYS A 478 11.23 4.57 11.92
N PRO A 479 10.72 4.82 10.71
CA PRO A 479 11.50 4.93 9.49
C PRO A 479 12.58 6.00 9.52
N VAL A 480 13.78 5.68 9.00
CA VAL A 480 14.84 6.64 8.77
C VAL A 480 14.62 7.32 7.43
N THR A 481 14.39 8.63 7.44
CA THR A 481 14.06 9.44 6.26
C THR A 481 15.07 10.53 5.96
N GLU A 482 16.31 10.39 6.45
CA GLU A 482 17.40 11.32 6.21
C GLU A 482 18.69 10.59 5.83
N LYS A 483 19.53 11.26 5.03
CA LYS A 483 20.78 10.70 4.51
C LYS A 483 21.87 10.60 5.57
N GLY A 484 22.61 9.48 5.58
CA GLY A 484 23.89 9.34 6.24
C GLY A 484 23.85 9.49 7.76
N VAL A 485 22.70 9.29 8.38
CA VAL A 485 22.54 9.41 9.83
C VAL A 485 23.07 8.18 10.54
N SER A 486 23.71 8.37 11.69
CA SER A 486 24.19 7.30 12.59
C SER A 486 23.43 7.23 13.91
N GLN A 487 22.55 8.18 14.16
CA GLN A 487 21.63 8.23 15.28
C GLN A 487 20.27 8.66 14.75
N TRP A 488 19.19 8.07 15.28
CA TRP A 488 17.84 8.42 14.92
C TRP A 488 16.99 8.67 16.15
N ARG A 489 16.29 9.78 16.15
CA ARG A 489 15.41 10.14 17.26
C ARG A 489 14.04 9.53 17.04
N VAL A 490 13.57 8.73 18.00
CA VAL A 490 12.30 8.02 17.96
C VAL A 490 11.43 8.40 19.16
N TYR A 491 10.12 8.36 18.98
CA TYR A 491 9.17 8.48 20.07
C TYR A 491 8.58 7.11 20.42
N LEU A 492 8.72 6.71 21.66
CA LEU A 492 8.20 5.45 22.19
C LEU A 492 6.97 5.76 23.07
N PRO A 493 5.74 5.58 22.56
CA PRO A 493 4.53 5.92 23.30
C PRO A 493 4.43 5.25 24.66
N GLU A 494 3.61 5.80 25.57
CA GLU A 494 3.44 5.23 26.89
C GLU A 494 2.88 3.80 26.81
N ASN A 495 3.62 2.85 27.33
CA ASN A 495 3.26 1.44 27.38
C ASN A 495 3.76 0.79 28.66
N GLU A 496 2.92 -0.03 29.30
CA GLU A 496 3.33 -0.83 30.45
C GLU A 496 4.49 -1.73 30.08
N GLY A 497 5.57 -1.71 30.86
CA GLY A 497 6.78 -2.49 30.59
C GLY A 497 7.71 -1.90 29.52
N GLY A 498 7.34 -0.82 28.80
CA GLY A 498 8.16 -0.17 27.78
C GLY A 498 8.25 -0.95 26.46
N TRP A 499 9.39 -0.85 25.77
CA TRP A 499 9.59 -1.32 24.40
C TRP A 499 10.88 -2.14 24.29
N TYR A 500 10.91 -3.06 23.35
CA TYR A 500 12.09 -3.85 23.00
C TYR A 500 12.50 -3.56 21.56
N ASP A 501 13.76 -3.17 21.36
CA ASP A 501 14.32 -3.15 20.00
C ASP A 501 14.14 -4.55 19.37
N PHE A 502 13.44 -4.61 18.26
CA PHE A 502 13.02 -5.86 17.61
C PHE A 502 14.23 -6.71 17.17
N ARG A 503 15.31 -6.07 16.74
CA ARG A 503 16.49 -6.75 16.23
C ARG A 503 17.43 -7.23 17.33
N THR A 504 17.66 -6.39 18.34
CA THR A 504 18.68 -6.64 19.38
C THR A 504 18.10 -7.21 20.67
N GLY A 505 16.79 -7.08 20.88
CA GLY A 505 16.14 -7.42 22.16
C GLY A 505 16.43 -6.44 23.29
N ARG A 506 17.15 -5.33 23.02
CA ARG A 506 17.43 -4.31 24.02
C ARG A 506 16.15 -3.60 24.45
N LYS A 507 15.99 -3.44 25.77
CA LYS A 507 14.84 -2.76 26.35
C LYS A 507 15.03 -1.24 26.37
N TYR A 508 13.95 -0.51 26.05
CA TYR A 508 13.83 0.94 26.11
C TYR A 508 12.62 1.34 26.97
N GLY A 509 12.73 2.49 27.64
CA GLY A 509 11.61 3.13 28.34
C GLY A 509 10.72 3.88 27.36
N ASN A 510 9.63 4.45 27.88
CA ASN A 510 8.72 5.32 27.15
C ASN A 510 9.33 6.71 26.90
N GLY A 511 8.80 7.44 25.92
CA GLY A 511 9.19 8.79 25.56
C GLY A 511 10.28 8.85 24.49
N TRP A 512 10.89 10.02 24.33
CA TRP A 512 11.91 10.27 23.31
C TRP A 512 13.20 9.50 23.58
N SER A 513 13.73 8.85 22.56
CA SER A 513 15.00 8.10 22.61
C SER A 513 15.84 8.37 21.37
N GLU A 514 17.17 8.46 21.55
CA GLU A 514 18.14 8.44 20.47
C GLU A 514 18.65 7.01 20.31
N VAL A 515 18.50 6.45 19.12
CA VAL A 515 18.91 5.07 18.81
C VAL A 515 19.99 5.05 17.74
N PRO A 516 21.04 4.22 17.89
CA PRO A 516 22.06 4.08 16.86
C PRO A 516 21.46 3.40 15.63
N VAL A 517 21.80 3.89 14.45
CA VAL A 517 21.36 3.32 13.17
C VAL A 517 22.51 3.21 12.18
N THR A 518 22.46 2.19 11.35
CA THR A 518 23.32 2.02 10.18
C THR A 518 22.46 1.93 8.93
N ILE A 519 23.07 1.79 7.75
CA ILE A 519 22.33 1.57 6.51
C ILE A 519 21.52 0.26 6.51
N GLU A 520 21.92 -0.71 7.34
CA GLU A 520 21.23 -2.00 7.48
C GLU A 520 19.98 -1.94 8.37
N ASP A 521 19.84 -0.86 9.16
CA ASP A 521 18.87 -0.78 10.24
C ASP A 521 17.68 0.09 9.87
N ILE A 522 16.50 -0.44 10.13
CA ILE A 522 15.28 0.34 10.36
C ILE A 522 14.90 0.15 11.83
N PRO A 523 14.81 1.21 12.65
CA PRO A 523 14.37 1.08 14.01
C PRO A 523 12.94 0.55 14.08
N VAL A 524 12.76 -0.61 14.71
CA VAL A 524 11.48 -1.24 14.97
C VAL A 524 11.48 -1.71 16.42
N PHE A 525 10.41 -1.43 17.13
CA PHE A 525 10.27 -1.79 18.54
C PHE A 525 9.06 -2.71 18.75
N ALA A 526 9.29 -3.80 19.45
CA ALA A 526 8.19 -4.63 19.92
C ALA A 526 7.67 -4.10 21.27
N LYS A 527 6.36 -3.99 21.37
CA LYS A 527 5.68 -3.56 22.60
C LYS A 527 5.87 -4.61 23.70
N ALA A 528 6.29 -4.21 24.91
CA ALA A 528 6.22 -5.09 26.06
C ALA A 528 4.76 -5.54 26.28
N GLY A 529 4.55 -6.79 26.63
CA GLY A 529 3.21 -7.39 26.61
C GLY A 529 2.77 -7.75 25.20
N SER A 530 3.66 -8.29 24.35
CA SER A 530 3.26 -8.81 23.03
C SER A 530 3.86 -10.18 22.71
N ILE A 531 3.19 -10.86 21.79
CA ILE A 531 3.57 -12.15 21.25
C ILE A 531 3.69 -12.01 19.74
N LEU A 532 4.85 -12.37 19.18
CA LEU A 532 5.16 -12.22 17.77
C LEU A 532 5.63 -13.55 17.16
N PRO A 533 4.82 -14.20 16.31
CA PRO A 533 5.25 -15.37 15.57
C PRO A 533 6.15 -14.98 14.40
N LEU A 534 7.29 -15.66 14.27
CA LEU A 534 8.19 -15.56 13.12
C LEU A 534 8.35 -16.92 12.47
N GLY A 535 8.23 -16.95 11.15
CA GLY A 535 8.51 -18.14 10.33
C GLY A 535 9.99 -18.30 10.00
N PRO A 536 10.36 -19.43 9.38
CA PRO A 536 11.62 -19.60 8.69
C PRO A 536 11.71 -18.69 7.46
N VAL A 537 12.90 -18.52 6.92
CA VAL A 537 13.08 -17.90 5.60
C VAL A 537 12.55 -18.84 4.54
N LYS A 538 11.68 -18.33 3.67
CA LYS A 538 11.05 -19.05 2.57
C LYS A 538 11.31 -18.34 1.26
N GLN A 539 11.29 -19.09 0.14
CA GLN A 539 11.42 -18.51 -1.20
C GLN A 539 10.08 -17.98 -1.75
N HIS A 540 8.96 -18.48 -1.22
CA HIS A 540 7.60 -18.02 -1.51
C HIS A 540 6.66 -18.31 -0.33
N ALA A 541 5.53 -17.64 -0.25
CA ALA A 541 4.62 -17.72 0.91
C ALA A 541 4.09 -19.14 1.16
N ALA A 542 3.80 -19.90 0.09
CA ALA A 542 3.27 -21.26 0.16
C ALA A 542 4.33 -22.34 0.37
N GLU A 543 5.63 -22.00 0.45
CA GLU A 543 6.70 -22.97 0.68
C GLU A 543 6.51 -23.69 2.01
N LYS A 544 6.52 -25.03 1.97
CA LYS A 544 6.49 -25.85 3.17
C LYS A 544 7.89 -25.94 3.77
N SER A 545 8.00 -25.83 5.07
CA SER A 545 9.26 -25.94 5.79
C SER A 545 9.06 -26.78 7.04
N ASP A 546 10.01 -27.68 7.30
CA ASP A 546 10.06 -28.48 8.53
C ASP A 546 10.63 -27.67 9.72
N GLU A 547 11.13 -26.45 9.47
CA GLU A 547 11.62 -25.57 10.52
C GLU A 547 10.46 -24.99 11.35
N PRO A 548 10.54 -25.04 12.69
CA PRO A 548 9.47 -24.57 13.55
C PRO A 548 9.29 -23.05 13.50
N LEU A 549 8.05 -22.58 13.69
CA LEU A 549 7.78 -21.18 13.97
C LEU A 549 8.41 -20.81 15.32
N THR A 550 9.02 -19.61 15.38
CA THR A 550 9.50 -19.02 16.63
C THR A 550 8.45 -18.05 17.17
N ILE A 551 7.97 -18.31 18.37
CA ILE A 551 7.02 -17.46 19.09
C ILE A 551 7.83 -16.59 20.06
N ASN A 552 8.04 -15.33 19.68
CA ASN A 552 8.75 -14.37 20.52
C ASN A 552 7.77 -13.73 21.51
N VAL A 553 8.06 -13.81 22.78
CA VAL A 553 7.33 -13.13 23.85
C VAL A 553 8.17 -11.98 24.38
N TYR A 554 7.61 -10.79 24.38
CA TYR A 554 8.22 -9.58 24.93
C TYR A 554 7.56 -9.27 26.28
N PRO A 555 8.20 -9.69 27.41
CA PRO A 555 7.60 -9.61 28.74
C PRO A 555 7.50 -8.16 29.25
N GLY A 556 6.71 -7.97 30.31
CA GLY A 556 6.52 -6.68 30.98
C GLY A 556 5.05 -6.29 31.12
N ALA A 557 4.17 -7.01 30.45
CA ALA A 557 2.73 -7.02 30.64
C ALA A 557 2.14 -8.33 30.10
N ASP A 558 0.90 -8.63 30.43
CA ASP A 558 0.17 -9.74 29.84
C ASP A 558 -0.03 -9.56 28.33
N ALA A 559 -0.05 -10.66 27.58
CA ALA A 559 -0.18 -10.62 26.12
C ALA A 559 -1.11 -11.71 25.58
N CYS A 560 -1.71 -11.43 24.44
CA CYS A 560 -2.41 -12.42 23.63
C CYS A 560 -2.11 -12.24 22.14
N PHE A 561 -2.18 -13.36 21.41
CA PHE A 561 -2.08 -13.39 19.95
C PHE A 561 -2.81 -14.61 19.40
N ASN A 562 -3.53 -14.44 18.30
CA ASN A 562 -4.20 -15.50 17.59
C ASN A 562 -3.46 -15.79 16.28
N LEU A 563 -2.78 -16.93 16.21
CA LEU A 563 -2.15 -17.37 14.95
C LEU A 563 -3.25 -17.94 14.05
N PHE A 564 -3.51 -17.24 12.96
CA PHE A 564 -4.47 -17.62 11.94
C PHE A 564 -3.78 -18.36 10.80
N GLU A 565 -4.37 -19.45 10.33
CA GLU A 565 -3.89 -20.25 9.21
C GLU A 565 -5.06 -20.79 8.39
N ASP A 566 -4.91 -20.81 7.07
CA ASP A 566 -5.80 -21.44 6.11
C ASP A 566 -4.98 -21.98 4.91
N ASP A 567 -5.63 -22.33 3.80
CA ASP A 567 -4.93 -22.76 2.59
C ASP A 567 -4.25 -21.61 1.82
N GLY A 568 -4.51 -20.36 2.21
CA GLY A 568 -3.95 -19.15 1.61
C GLY A 568 -4.51 -18.76 0.25
N LEU A 569 -5.50 -19.46 -0.29
CA LEU A 569 -5.97 -19.28 -1.67
C LEU A 569 -7.50 -19.21 -1.80
N SER A 570 -8.22 -20.12 -1.13
CA SER A 570 -9.65 -20.34 -1.35
C SER A 570 -10.53 -19.25 -0.74
N VAL A 571 -11.57 -18.82 -1.44
CA VAL A 571 -12.55 -17.82 -0.95
C VAL A 571 -13.29 -18.32 0.28
N ASP A 572 -13.85 -19.52 0.21
CA ASP A 572 -14.62 -20.16 1.30
C ASP A 572 -13.79 -21.21 2.05
N GLY A 573 -12.45 -21.03 2.05
CA GLY A 573 -11.53 -21.93 2.71
C GLY A 573 -11.79 -22.02 4.21
N SER A 574 -11.78 -23.25 4.73
CA SER A 574 -11.75 -23.46 6.18
C SER A 574 -10.44 -22.94 6.75
N SER A 575 -10.43 -22.58 8.01
CA SER A 575 -9.27 -21.99 8.67
C SER A 575 -9.04 -22.59 10.04
N SER A 576 -7.87 -22.39 10.59
CA SER A 576 -7.56 -22.70 11.99
C SER A 576 -7.00 -21.48 12.72
N THR A 577 -7.31 -21.40 14.02
CA THR A 577 -6.76 -20.39 14.91
C THR A 577 -6.13 -21.07 16.12
N ILE A 578 -4.89 -20.69 16.44
CA ILE A 578 -4.17 -21.14 17.63
C ILE A 578 -3.97 -19.92 18.55
N PRO A 579 -4.70 -19.86 19.68
CA PRO A 579 -4.55 -18.74 20.61
C PRO A 579 -3.30 -18.91 21.48
N PHE A 580 -2.52 -17.86 21.62
CA PHE A 580 -1.40 -17.73 22.54
C PHE A 580 -1.75 -16.71 23.61
N THR A 581 -1.46 -17.01 24.87
CA THR A 581 -1.59 -16.07 25.99
C THR A 581 -0.36 -16.12 26.87
N TRP A 582 0.14 -14.96 27.26
CA TRP A 582 1.25 -14.79 28.20
C TRP A 582 0.73 -14.17 29.49
N ASP A 583 0.99 -14.82 30.60
CA ASP A 583 0.81 -14.28 31.97
C ASP A 583 2.18 -13.83 32.46
N ASP A 584 2.39 -12.52 32.54
CA ASP A 584 3.66 -11.93 32.89
C ASP A 584 4.02 -12.19 34.35
N SER A 585 3.03 -12.21 35.24
CA SER A 585 3.22 -12.42 36.67
C SER A 585 3.74 -13.82 37.01
N SER A 586 3.23 -14.83 36.35
CA SER A 586 3.66 -16.22 36.51
C SER A 586 4.75 -16.64 35.54
N ARG A 587 5.10 -15.77 34.57
CA ARG A 587 6.06 -16.06 33.49
C ARG A 587 5.64 -17.30 32.69
N THR A 588 4.36 -17.40 32.35
CA THR A 588 3.80 -18.60 31.72
C THR A 588 3.18 -18.27 30.36
N LEU A 589 3.67 -18.92 29.30
CA LEU A 589 3.02 -18.94 28.00
C LEU A 589 2.07 -20.14 27.92
N THR A 590 0.83 -19.86 27.55
CA THR A 590 -0.16 -20.89 27.22
C THR A 590 -0.45 -20.88 25.72
N ILE A 591 -0.25 -22.00 25.06
CA ILE A 591 -0.74 -22.28 23.71
C ILE A 591 -2.10 -22.95 23.90
N GLY A 592 -3.18 -22.26 23.50
CA GLY A 592 -4.55 -22.74 23.69
C GLY A 592 -4.91 -23.91 22.78
N LYS A 593 -6.13 -24.40 22.94
CA LYS A 593 -6.66 -25.43 22.03
C LYS A 593 -6.87 -24.81 20.64
N ARG A 594 -6.39 -25.48 19.59
CA ARG A 594 -6.68 -25.12 18.19
C ARG A 594 -8.19 -25.09 17.94
N GLN A 595 -8.63 -24.09 17.23
CA GLN A 595 -10.01 -23.91 16.79
C GLN A 595 -10.04 -23.99 15.26
N GLY A 596 -10.97 -24.77 14.71
CA GLY A 596 -11.08 -25.00 13.27
C GLY A 596 -10.04 -25.95 12.69
N SER A 597 -10.12 -26.17 11.38
CA SER A 597 -9.22 -27.00 10.58
C SER A 597 -9.41 -26.70 9.11
N PHE A 598 -8.40 -26.99 8.29
CA PHE A 598 -8.43 -26.87 6.83
C PHE A 598 -7.63 -27.99 6.18
N GLU A 599 -7.84 -28.26 4.91
CA GLU A 599 -7.13 -29.29 4.16
C GLU A 599 -5.64 -28.92 4.03
N GLY A 600 -4.77 -29.87 4.32
CA GLY A 600 -3.31 -29.67 4.32
C GLY A 600 -2.75 -28.99 5.56
N MET A 601 -3.59 -28.75 6.59
CA MET A 601 -3.16 -28.22 7.88
C MET A 601 -2.16 -29.16 8.55
N GLU A 602 -1.13 -28.60 9.16
CA GLU A 602 -0.17 -29.34 9.99
C GLU A 602 -0.80 -29.71 11.35
N GLU A 603 -1.19 -30.99 11.52
CA GLU A 603 -1.88 -31.45 12.72
C GLU A 603 -1.02 -31.37 13.98
N THR A 604 0.26 -31.71 13.84
CA THR A 604 1.25 -31.64 14.93
C THR A 604 2.49 -30.89 14.47
N ARG A 605 2.96 -29.95 15.27
CA ARG A 605 4.16 -29.16 15.00
C ARG A 605 4.96 -28.88 16.25
N THR A 606 6.15 -28.37 16.07
CA THR A 606 6.96 -27.79 17.15
C THR A 606 6.90 -26.28 17.06
N PHE A 607 6.76 -25.62 18.20
CA PHE A 607 7.02 -24.19 18.34
C PHE A 607 8.30 -23.97 19.13
N ASN A 608 9.18 -23.09 18.65
CA ASN A 608 10.26 -22.54 19.44
C ASN A 608 9.73 -21.30 20.16
N ILE A 609 9.79 -21.29 21.47
CA ILE A 609 9.33 -20.16 22.29
C ILE A 609 10.55 -19.41 22.79
N ALA A 610 10.66 -18.13 22.46
CA ALA A 610 11.74 -17.25 22.91
C ALA A 610 11.20 -16.17 23.85
N VAL A 611 11.73 -16.11 25.07
CA VAL A 611 11.35 -15.14 26.10
C VAL A 611 12.63 -14.55 26.73
N ALA A 612 12.92 -13.27 26.48
CA ALA A 612 14.05 -12.57 27.08
C ALA A 612 15.39 -13.36 27.03
N GLY A 613 15.69 -13.93 25.86
CA GLY A 613 16.92 -14.69 25.63
C GLY A 613 16.90 -16.15 26.12
N THR A 614 15.78 -16.61 26.67
CA THR A 614 15.58 -18.03 27.01
C THR A 614 14.71 -18.69 25.96
N GLU A 615 15.13 -19.84 25.41
CA GLU A 615 14.40 -20.58 24.40
C GLU A 615 13.97 -21.94 24.91
N LYS A 616 12.76 -22.36 24.49
CA LYS A 616 12.21 -23.70 24.74
C LYS A 616 11.45 -24.20 23.51
N SER A 617 11.66 -25.45 23.14
CA SER A 617 10.90 -26.10 22.06
C SER A 617 9.73 -26.88 22.64
N ILE A 618 8.52 -26.66 22.10
CA ILE A 618 7.28 -27.27 22.57
C ILE A 618 6.59 -27.97 21.40
N ARG A 619 6.35 -29.28 21.57
CA ARG A 619 5.50 -30.03 20.64
C ARG A 619 4.03 -29.68 20.90
N TYR A 620 3.31 -29.38 19.85
CA TYR A 620 1.89 -29.01 19.88
C TYR A 620 1.08 -29.92 18.95
N ASP A 621 0.00 -30.51 19.47
CA ASP A 621 -0.89 -31.45 18.78
C ASP A 621 -2.35 -30.94 18.70
N GLY A 622 -2.54 -29.61 18.81
CA GLY A 622 -3.87 -29.00 18.84
C GLY A 622 -4.50 -28.89 20.22
N ARG A 623 -3.92 -29.47 21.26
CA ARG A 623 -4.41 -29.40 22.65
C ARG A 623 -3.70 -28.28 23.41
N LYS A 624 -4.39 -27.75 24.43
CA LYS A 624 -3.81 -26.73 25.31
C LYS A 624 -2.54 -27.28 25.99
N VAL A 625 -1.47 -26.47 25.92
CA VAL A 625 -0.19 -26.70 26.62
C VAL A 625 0.31 -25.38 27.23
N SER A 626 0.92 -25.47 28.42
CA SER A 626 1.52 -24.28 29.06
C SER A 626 2.98 -24.55 29.38
N VAL A 627 3.80 -23.51 29.27
CA VAL A 627 5.23 -23.55 29.56
C VAL A 627 5.62 -22.32 30.38
N ARG A 628 6.35 -22.53 31.47
CA ARG A 628 6.85 -21.48 32.37
C ARG A 628 8.30 -21.15 32.05
N PHE A 629 8.67 -19.85 32.10
CA PHE A 629 10.01 -19.31 31.83
C PHE A 629 10.64 -18.68 33.08
#